data_d93889d7136b170f323bc10d842d3793
#
_entry.id   d93889d7136b170f323bc10d842d3793
#
_cell.length_a   1.000
_cell.length_b   1.000
_cell.length_c   1.000
_cell.angle_alpha   90.00
_cell.angle_beta   90.00
_cell.angle_gamma   90.00
#
_symmetry.space_group_name_H-M   'P 1'
#
loop_
_entity.id
_entity.type
_entity.pdbx_description
1 polymer ?
#
loop_
_entity_poly.entity_id
_entity_poly.type
_entity_poly.pdbx_seq_one_letter_code
_entity_poly.pdbx_strand_id
1 'polypeptide(L)'
;MNRMTAPRPIIILLVEDNPTDVLITREGLFSAKVFNSLHVADDGVEAMEFLRRQGKYAGAPRPDMVLLDLNMPRKNGQEVLAEIKADDTLKNIPVVILTTSQAREDVVKAYGLHASCYINKPVDFEAFSKVVQTIRDFWFCVVTLPLDSNG
;
A
#
# COMPACT_ATOMS: atom_id res chain seq x y z
N MET A 1 -5.64 29.16 6.69
CA MET A 1 -5.72 28.55 6.40
C MET A 1 -5.89 27.85 5.32
N ASN A 2 -5.78 27.94 4.58
CA ASN A 2 -6.08 27.39 3.55
C ASN A 2 -5.22 26.49 2.92
N ARG A 3 -3.99 26.38 3.22
CA ARG A 3 -3.12 25.35 2.76
C ARG A 3 -3.65 24.00 3.09
N MET A 4 -4.49 23.94 4.05
CA MET A 4 -5.12 22.68 4.38
C MET A 4 -6.10 22.24 3.33
N THR A 5 -6.50 23.15 2.47
CA THR A 5 -7.44 22.82 1.42
C THR A 5 -6.73 22.39 0.14
N ALA A 6 -5.42 22.56 0.07
CA ALA A 6 -4.69 22.12 -1.11
C ALA A 6 -4.52 20.61 -1.06
N PRO A 7 -5.07 19.89 -2.01
CA PRO A 7 -4.93 18.43 -2.01
C PRO A 7 -3.49 18.04 -2.34
N ARG A 8 -3.03 16.97 -1.75
CA ARG A 8 -1.80 16.35 -2.18
C ARG A 8 -2.11 14.94 -2.64
N PRO A 9 -1.31 14.37 -3.53
CA PRO A 9 -1.56 13.01 -3.97
C PRO A 9 -1.29 12.02 -2.83
N ILE A 10 -2.04 10.94 -2.84
CA ILE A 10 -1.76 9.81 -1.97
C ILE A 10 -0.51 9.14 -2.52
N ILE A 11 0.48 8.93 -1.69
CA ILE A 11 1.71 8.27 -2.10
C ILE A 11 1.52 6.78 -1.92
N ILE A 12 1.59 6.04 -3.01
CA ILE A 12 1.35 4.60 -3.02
C ILE A 12 2.61 3.88 -3.48
N LEU A 13 3.03 2.90 -2.71
CA LEU A 13 4.06 1.97 -3.15
C LEU A 13 3.37 0.70 -3.62
N LEU A 14 3.52 0.38 -4.90
CA LEU A 14 3.00 -0.85 -5.47
C LEU A 14 4.15 -1.84 -5.60
N VAL A 15 4.05 -2.96 -4.93
CA VAL A 15 5.06 -4.01 -4.98
C VAL A 15 4.52 -5.10 -5.89
N GLU A 16 5.01 -5.14 -7.13
CA GLU A 16 4.45 -5.96 -8.18
C GLU A 16 5.49 -6.16 -9.28
N ASP A 17 5.74 -7.41 -9.65
CA ASP A 17 6.74 -7.73 -10.69
C ASP A 17 6.15 -7.86 -12.09
N ASN A 18 4.83 -7.95 -12.23
CA ASN A 18 4.17 -8.15 -13.50
C ASN A 18 3.75 -6.81 -14.12
N PRO A 19 4.32 -6.44 -15.27
CA PRO A 19 4.01 -5.13 -15.88
C PRO A 19 2.54 -4.96 -16.24
N THR A 20 1.86 -6.04 -16.61
CA THR A 20 0.44 -5.98 -16.94
C THR A 20 -0.38 -5.64 -15.69
N ASP A 21 -0.06 -6.25 -14.56
CA ASP A 21 -0.76 -5.97 -13.31
C ASP A 21 -0.46 -4.55 -12.82
N VAL A 22 0.75 -4.06 -13.05
CA VAL A 22 1.07 -2.66 -12.76
C VAL A 22 0.18 -1.73 -13.56
N LEU A 23 0.02 -2.02 -14.85
CA LEU A 23 -0.81 -1.19 -15.71
C LEU A 23 -2.27 -1.22 -15.29
N ILE A 24 -2.79 -2.40 -14.97
CA ILE A 24 -4.18 -2.56 -14.51
C ILE A 24 -4.41 -1.77 -13.24
N THR A 25 -3.47 -1.83 -12.31
CA THR A 25 -3.58 -1.10 -11.05
C THR A 25 -3.55 0.41 -11.30
N ARG A 26 -2.66 0.86 -12.18
CA ARG A 26 -2.57 2.28 -12.52
C ARG A 26 -3.86 2.77 -13.14
N GLU A 27 -4.44 1.99 -14.03
CA GLU A 27 -5.71 2.35 -14.64
C GLU A 27 -6.87 2.31 -13.66
N GLY A 28 -6.83 1.37 -12.71
CA GLY A 28 -7.82 1.30 -11.65
C GLY A 28 -7.81 2.55 -10.79
N LEU A 29 -6.63 3.04 -10.44
CA LEU A 29 -6.49 4.27 -9.66
C LEU A 29 -7.03 5.46 -10.44
N PHE A 30 -6.73 5.53 -11.73
CA PHE A 30 -7.21 6.61 -12.57
C PHE A 30 -8.74 6.58 -12.67
N SER A 31 -9.32 5.40 -12.90
CA SER A 31 -10.77 5.24 -13.04
C SER A 31 -11.50 5.56 -11.74
N ALA A 32 -10.87 5.27 -10.61
CA ALA A 32 -11.43 5.58 -9.29
C ALA A 32 -11.23 7.05 -8.91
N LYS A 33 -10.58 7.82 -9.78
CA LYS A 33 -10.32 9.25 -9.57
C LYS A 33 -9.51 9.48 -8.29
N VAL A 34 -8.54 8.63 -8.04
CA VAL A 34 -7.64 8.75 -6.90
C VAL A 34 -6.44 9.58 -7.32
N PHE A 35 -6.30 10.76 -6.72
CA PHE A 35 -5.14 11.60 -6.97
C PHE A 35 -3.95 10.95 -6.26
N ASN A 36 -3.01 10.43 -7.03
CA ASN A 36 -1.96 9.60 -6.48
C ASN A 36 -0.60 9.84 -7.11
N SER A 37 0.44 9.47 -6.36
CA SER A 37 1.80 9.35 -6.84
C SER A 37 2.17 7.90 -6.66
N LEU A 38 2.26 7.15 -7.74
CA LEU A 38 2.49 5.71 -7.70
C LEU A 38 3.96 5.39 -7.94
N HIS A 39 4.54 4.67 -6.99
CA HIS A 39 5.91 4.18 -7.09
C HIS A 39 5.85 2.67 -7.16
N VAL A 40 6.67 2.06 -8.01
CA VAL A 40 6.63 0.62 -8.23
C VAL A 40 7.94 -0.01 -7.81
N ALA A 41 7.87 -1.05 -7.00
CA ALA A 41 9.00 -1.90 -6.66
C ALA A 41 8.80 -3.25 -7.32
N ASP A 42 9.83 -3.78 -7.95
CA ASP A 42 9.71 -5.01 -8.73
C ASP A 42 9.73 -6.28 -7.88
N ASP A 43 10.16 -6.19 -6.66
CA ASP A 43 10.19 -7.33 -5.75
C ASP A 43 10.28 -6.86 -4.29
N GLY A 44 10.29 -7.82 -3.38
CA GLY A 44 10.30 -7.52 -1.96
C GLY A 44 11.58 -6.88 -1.45
N VAL A 45 12.71 -7.21 -2.05
CA VAL A 45 13.99 -6.61 -1.66
C VAL A 45 13.96 -5.11 -1.99
N GLU A 46 13.52 -4.79 -3.21
CA GLU A 46 13.42 -3.41 -3.66
C GLU A 46 12.40 -2.64 -2.82
N ALA A 47 11.28 -3.28 -2.48
CA ALA A 47 10.26 -2.67 -1.66
C ALA A 47 10.81 -2.25 -0.30
N MET A 48 11.58 -3.13 0.34
CA MET A 48 12.15 -2.79 1.65
C MET A 48 13.20 -1.70 1.55
N GLU A 49 13.98 -1.68 0.47
CA GLU A 49 14.93 -0.58 0.23
C GLU A 49 14.19 0.75 0.10
N PHE A 50 13.08 0.75 -0.63
CA PHE A 50 12.26 1.95 -0.78
C PHE A 50 11.73 2.43 0.57
N LEU A 51 11.15 1.51 1.33
CA LEU A 51 10.54 1.84 2.62
C LEU A 51 11.57 2.33 3.64
N ARG A 52 12.77 1.76 3.60
CA ARG A 52 13.85 2.13 4.52
C ARG A 52 14.73 3.23 3.97
N ARG A 53 14.45 3.72 2.78
CA ARG A 53 15.20 4.78 2.13
C ARG A 53 16.69 4.45 2.00
N GLN A 54 16.95 3.26 1.50
CA GLN A 54 18.31 2.76 1.34
C GLN A 54 18.72 2.77 -0.12
N GLY A 55 20.03 2.86 -0.37
CA GLY A 55 20.58 2.79 -1.72
C GLY A 55 20.01 3.86 -2.63
N LYS A 56 19.53 3.45 -3.80
CA LYS A 56 18.96 4.38 -4.77
C LYS A 56 17.69 5.06 -4.28
N TYR A 57 17.12 4.57 -3.18
CA TYR A 57 15.89 5.10 -2.63
C TYR A 57 16.11 6.04 -1.44
N ALA A 58 17.31 6.55 -1.28
CA ALA A 58 17.64 7.43 -0.14
C ALA A 58 16.73 8.64 -0.04
N GLY A 59 16.25 9.15 -1.18
CA GLY A 59 15.35 10.29 -1.20
C GLY A 59 13.87 9.94 -1.35
N ALA A 60 13.51 8.67 -1.21
CA ALA A 60 12.13 8.25 -1.45
C ALA A 60 11.18 8.79 -0.40
N PRO A 61 9.93 9.10 -0.79
CA PRO A 61 8.93 9.54 0.18
C PRO A 61 8.41 8.37 0.98
N ARG A 62 7.82 8.67 2.14
CA ARG A 62 7.11 7.65 2.91
C ARG A 62 5.76 7.40 2.27
N PRO A 63 5.42 6.15 1.93
CA PRO A 63 4.12 5.88 1.35
C PRO A 63 3.00 6.08 2.35
N ASP A 64 1.85 6.46 1.84
CA ASP A 64 0.61 6.50 2.62
C ASP A 64 -0.06 5.13 2.62
N MET A 65 0.29 4.29 1.65
CA MET A 65 -0.30 2.96 1.49
C MET A 65 0.63 2.09 0.67
N VAL A 66 0.67 0.81 0.99
CA VAL A 66 1.42 -0.18 0.21
C VAL A 66 0.43 -1.16 -0.40
N LEU A 67 0.50 -1.34 -1.72
CA LEU A 67 -0.23 -2.39 -2.42
C LEU A 67 0.77 -3.51 -2.67
N LEU A 68 0.51 -4.68 -2.11
CA LEU A 68 1.51 -5.73 -2.02
C LEU A 68 1.04 -7.03 -2.64
N ASP A 69 1.70 -7.44 -3.73
CA ASP A 69 1.47 -8.75 -4.32
C ASP A 69 2.17 -9.81 -3.48
N LEU A 70 1.48 -10.90 -3.19
CA LEU A 70 2.08 -11.98 -2.40
C LEU A 70 3.03 -12.85 -3.20
N ASN A 71 2.85 -12.92 -4.53
CA ASN A 71 3.67 -13.81 -5.37
C ASN A 71 4.74 -13.06 -6.13
N MET A 72 5.92 -12.97 -5.58
CA MET A 72 7.03 -12.28 -6.22
C MET A 72 8.31 -13.05 -6.06
N PRO A 73 9.29 -12.88 -6.98
CA PRO A 73 10.58 -13.50 -6.85
C PRO A 73 11.40 -12.87 -5.71
N ARG A 74 12.45 -13.51 -5.33
CA ARG A 74 13.38 -13.12 -4.28
C ARG A 74 12.67 -13.05 -2.93
N LYS A 75 12.26 -11.88 -2.48
CA LYS A 75 11.53 -11.74 -1.21
C LYS A 75 10.05 -11.65 -1.52
N ASN A 76 9.26 -12.61 -1.05
CA ASN A 76 7.83 -12.64 -1.37
C ASN A 76 7.03 -11.67 -0.50
N GLY A 77 5.75 -11.52 -0.85
CA GLY A 77 4.90 -10.54 -0.17
C GLY A 77 4.68 -10.81 1.30
N GLN A 78 4.61 -12.08 1.70
CA GLN A 78 4.43 -12.41 3.11
C GLN A 78 5.63 -11.97 3.93
N GLU A 79 6.84 -12.15 3.39
CA GLU A 79 8.06 -11.71 4.06
C GLU A 79 8.08 -10.19 4.18
N VAL A 80 7.69 -9.49 3.13
CA VAL A 80 7.63 -8.02 3.17
C VAL A 80 6.63 -7.55 4.23
N LEU A 81 5.45 -8.15 4.25
CA LEU A 81 4.43 -7.79 5.22
C LEU A 81 4.94 -8.00 6.65
N ALA A 82 5.57 -9.14 6.89
CA ALA A 82 6.12 -9.44 8.22
C ALA A 82 7.17 -8.41 8.63
N GLU A 83 8.05 -8.02 7.72
CA GLU A 83 9.08 -7.02 8.02
C GLU A 83 8.48 -5.64 8.28
N ILE A 84 7.46 -5.25 7.50
CA ILE A 84 6.78 -3.98 7.73
C ILE A 84 6.14 -3.96 9.12
N LYS A 85 5.46 -5.03 9.48
CA LYS A 85 4.74 -5.08 10.75
C LYS A 85 5.66 -5.21 11.96
N ALA A 86 6.88 -5.71 11.75
CA ALA A 86 7.87 -5.81 12.81
C ALA A 86 8.69 -4.53 12.99
N ASP A 87 8.58 -3.58 12.09
CA ASP A 87 9.36 -2.34 12.10
C ASP A 87 8.51 -1.22 12.68
N ASP A 88 8.92 -0.68 13.83
CA ASP A 88 8.16 0.35 14.52
C ASP A 88 7.93 1.60 13.67
N THR A 89 8.82 1.88 12.73
CA THR A 89 8.69 3.06 11.88
C THR A 89 7.78 2.82 10.67
N LEU A 90 7.49 1.56 10.34
CA LEU A 90 6.73 1.20 9.15
C LEU A 90 5.38 0.55 9.46
N LYS A 91 5.21 -0.02 10.63
CA LYS A 91 4.05 -0.86 10.94
C LYS A 91 2.71 -0.16 10.81
N ASN A 92 2.70 1.15 10.89
CA ASN A 92 1.46 1.92 10.80
C ASN A 92 1.06 2.27 9.37
N ILE A 93 1.88 1.94 8.38
CA ILE A 93 1.52 2.15 6.99
C ILE A 93 0.49 1.08 6.60
N PRO A 94 -0.69 1.47 6.11
CA PRO A 94 -1.68 0.49 5.67
C PRO A 94 -1.15 -0.36 4.52
N VAL A 95 -1.34 -1.66 4.61
CA VAL A 95 -0.91 -2.60 3.57
C VAL A 95 -2.13 -3.31 3.02
N VAL A 96 -2.33 -3.20 1.71
CA VAL A 96 -3.40 -3.88 1.00
C VAL A 96 -2.78 -5.02 0.21
N ILE A 97 -3.26 -6.23 0.45
CA ILE A 97 -2.73 -7.42 -0.21
C ILE A 97 -3.43 -7.64 -1.54
N LEU A 98 -2.66 -7.85 -2.59
CA LEU A 98 -3.18 -8.26 -3.89
C LEU A 98 -2.92 -9.75 -4.03
N THR A 99 -3.96 -10.52 -4.28
CA THR A 99 -3.83 -11.98 -4.32
C THR A 99 -4.72 -12.56 -5.40
N THR A 100 -4.29 -13.67 -5.99
CA THR A 100 -5.06 -14.38 -7.00
C THR A 100 -5.86 -15.53 -6.42
N SER A 101 -5.76 -15.77 -5.11
CA SER A 101 -6.31 -16.99 -4.52
C SER A 101 -6.83 -16.74 -3.11
N GLN A 102 -8.02 -17.24 -2.85
CA GLN A 102 -8.60 -17.22 -1.52
C GLN A 102 -7.72 -17.92 -0.50
N ALA A 103 -7.03 -18.97 -0.94
CA ALA A 103 -6.14 -19.73 -0.05
C ALA A 103 -5.00 -18.86 0.48
N ARG A 104 -4.57 -17.88 -0.31
CA ARG A 104 -3.50 -16.98 0.13
C ARG A 104 -3.95 -16.07 1.25
N GLU A 105 -5.19 -15.62 1.20
CA GLU A 105 -5.76 -14.83 2.29
C GLU A 105 -5.77 -15.64 3.57
N ASP A 106 -6.16 -16.90 3.46
CA ASP A 106 -6.19 -17.79 4.62
C ASP A 106 -4.81 -18.02 5.21
N VAL A 107 -3.80 -18.18 4.35
CA VAL A 107 -2.43 -18.34 4.81
C VAL A 107 -1.95 -17.11 5.55
N VAL A 108 -2.22 -15.93 5.01
CA VAL A 108 -1.82 -14.67 5.64
C VAL A 108 -2.50 -14.52 7.00
N LYS A 109 -3.78 -14.84 7.08
CA LYS A 109 -4.51 -14.79 8.35
C LYS A 109 -3.97 -15.80 9.36
N ALA A 110 -3.63 -16.99 8.89
CA ALA A 110 -3.14 -18.04 9.77
C ALA A 110 -1.82 -17.67 10.45
N TYR A 111 -1.01 -16.85 9.77
CA TYR A 111 0.24 -16.41 10.36
C TYR A 111 0.08 -15.14 11.20
N GLY A 112 -1.14 -14.67 11.38
CA GLY A 112 -1.38 -13.49 12.21
C GLY A 112 -0.82 -12.19 11.64
N LEU A 113 -0.63 -12.16 10.33
CA LEU A 113 -0.15 -10.95 9.68
C LEU A 113 -1.30 -9.97 9.53
N HIS A 114 -1.04 -8.70 9.81
CA HIS A 114 -2.09 -7.70 9.88
C HIS A 114 -2.10 -6.78 8.67
N ALA A 115 -2.63 -7.28 7.55
CA ALA A 115 -2.89 -6.44 6.41
C ALA A 115 -4.17 -5.65 6.66
N SER A 116 -4.29 -4.50 6.03
CA SER A 116 -5.49 -3.67 6.15
C SER A 116 -6.65 -4.26 5.38
N CYS A 117 -6.38 -4.78 4.19
CA CYS A 117 -7.40 -5.35 3.31
C CYS A 117 -6.78 -6.31 2.33
N TYR A 118 -7.64 -7.03 1.62
CA TYR A 118 -7.26 -7.94 0.55
C TYR A 118 -8.05 -7.59 -0.70
N ILE A 119 -7.41 -7.64 -1.85
CA ILE A 119 -8.07 -7.47 -3.15
C ILE A 119 -7.66 -8.64 -4.02
N ASN A 120 -8.64 -9.29 -4.65
CA ASN A 120 -8.35 -10.37 -5.60
C ASN A 120 -7.95 -9.80 -6.95
N LYS A 121 -7.00 -10.45 -7.59
CA LYS A 121 -6.62 -10.12 -8.96
C LYS A 121 -7.52 -10.84 -9.95
N PRO A 122 -7.75 -10.27 -11.13
CA PRO A 122 -7.30 -8.95 -11.57
C PRO A 122 -7.98 -7.85 -10.78
N VAL A 123 -7.28 -6.73 -10.61
CA VAL A 123 -7.79 -5.65 -9.77
C VAL A 123 -9.00 -5.01 -10.45
N ASP A 124 -10.15 -5.14 -9.77
CA ASP A 124 -11.39 -4.56 -10.22
C ASP A 124 -11.43 -3.13 -9.66
N PHE A 125 -11.50 -2.14 -10.52
CA PHE A 125 -11.42 -0.76 -10.05
C PHE A 125 -12.59 -0.37 -9.14
N GLU A 126 -13.74 -1.00 -9.27
CA GLU A 126 -14.87 -0.74 -8.39
C GLU A 126 -14.57 -1.21 -6.96
N ALA A 127 -14.08 -2.44 -6.83
CA ALA A 127 -13.68 -2.96 -5.52
C ALA A 127 -12.51 -2.15 -4.96
N PHE A 128 -11.56 -1.79 -5.82
CA PHE A 128 -10.41 -1.01 -5.43
C PHE A 128 -10.81 0.38 -4.94
N SER A 129 -11.76 0.99 -5.61
CA SER A 129 -12.28 2.29 -5.21
C SER A 129 -12.86 2.24 -3.79
N LYS A 130 -13.57 1.17 -3.46
CA LYS A 130 -14.11 1.00 -2.11
C LYS A 130 -13.01 0.86 -1.07
N VAL A 131 -11.95 0.11 -1.39
CA VAL A 131 -10.83 -0.06 -0.49
C VAL A 131 -10.13 1.27 -0.26
N VAL A 132 -9.87 2.02 -1.33
CA VAL A 132 -9.23 3.31 -1.21
C VAL A 132 -10.07 4.26 -0.38
N GLN A 133 -11.39 4.26 -0.58
CA GLN A 133 -12.28 5.11 0.19
C GLN A 133 -12.22 4.77 1.68
N THR A 134 -12.22 3.48 1.99
CA THR A 134 -12.14 3.02 3.38
C THR A 134 -10.84 3.48 4.03
N ILE A 135 -9.72 3.37 3.31
CA ILE A 135 -8.43 3.77 3.84
C ILE A 135 -8.37 5.29 4.00
N ARG A 136 -8.94 6.05 3.06
CA ARG A 136 -8.98 7.50 3.16
C ARG A 136 -9.79 7.94 4.38
N ASP A 137 -10.92 7.29 4.61
CA ASP A 137 -11.74 7.61 5.78
C ASP A 137 -11.00 7.31 7.07
N PHE A 138 -10.32 6.17 7.10
CA PHE A 138 -9.50 5.79 8.25
C PHE A 138 -8.38 6.82 8.48
N TRP A 139 -7.69 7.20 7.42
CA TRP A 139 -6.64 8.19 7.50
C TRP A 139 -7.15 9.51 8.04
N PHE A 140 -8.29 9.94 7.53
CA PHE A 140 -8.90 11.18 8.00
C PHE A 140 -9.14 11.11 9.50
N CYS A 141 -9.75 10.03 9.97
CA CYS A 141 -10.06 9.87 11.38
C CYS A 141 -8.82 9.74 12.25
N VAL A 142 -7.83 8.97 11.79
CA VAL A 142 -6.64 8.69 12.60
C VAL A 142 -5.68 9.86 12.61
N VAL A 143 -5.52 10.53 11.50
CA VAL A 143 -4.56 11.63 11.40
C VAL A 143 -5.16 12.93 11.93
N THR A 144 -6.39 13.21 11.53
CA THR A 144 -7.01 14.48 11.89
C THR A 144 -7.26 14.61 13.39
N LEU A 145 -7.84 13.58 14.00
CA LEU A 145 -8.17 13.63 15.40
C LEU A 145 -6.95 13.76 16.31
N PRO A 146 -5.88 12.98 16.10
CA PRO A 146 -4.69 13.18 16.92
C PRO A 146 -4.08 14.55 16.77
N LEU A 147 -4.09 15.11 15.56
CA LEU A 147 -3.57 16.47 15.37
C LEU A 147 -4.43 17.49 16.09
N ASP A 148 -5.73 17.31 16.03
CA ASP A 148 -6.65 18.21 16.72
C ASP A 148 -6.45 18.14 18.23
N SER A 149 -6.24 16.97 18.76
CA SER A 149 -6.04 16.82 20.19
C SER A 149 -4.71 17.40 20.66
N ASN A 150 -3.75 17.50 19.76
CA ASN A 150 -2.44 18.08 20.07
C ASN A 150 -2.38 19.55 19.79
N GLY A 151 -3.30 19.98 18.97
CA GLY A 151 -3.29 21.37 18.56
C GLY A 151 -4.28 22.19 19.28
#